data_0e82693570360f116870d9cad94e37f3
#
_entry.id   0e82693570360f116870d9cad94e37f3
#
_cell.length_a   1.000
_cell.length_b   1.000
_cell.length_c   1.000
_cell.angle_alpha   90.00
_cell.angle_beta   90.00
_cell.angle_gamma   90.00
#
_symmetry.space_group_name_H-M   'P 1'
#
loop_
_entity.id
_entity.type
_entity.pdbx_description
1 polymer ?
#
loop_
_entity_poly.entity_id
_entity_poly.type
_entity_poly.pdbx_seq_one_letter_code
_entity_poly.pdbx_strand_id
1 'polypeptide(L)'
;MIQVDKQLIRDLYDKAVVNPRLRQNMDLRNSPDDNGQRMLNALMPGTVVPIHRHPMSNETVICLSGKLVEVIYEEDDIAKDFPMGMDAQDVPSGRRLKESARYMLDPSLGNFGCVVPAGAWHTVQVLEPSVIFEVKDGKYGEDGSEIF
;
A
#
# COMPACT_ATOMS: atom_id res chain seq x y z
N MET A 1 -23.76 8.86 12.14
CA MET A 1 -22.53 8.34 12.79
C MET A 1 -22.23 6.97 12.22
N ILE A 2 -20.98 6.71 11.82
CA ILE A 2 -20.53 5.39 11.36
C ILE A 2 -19.74 4.76 12.51
N GLN A 3 -20.07 3.54 12.86
CA GLN A 3 -19.30 2.75 13.82
C GLN A 3 -18.48 1.72 13.05
N VAL A 4 -17.18 1.71 13.29
CA VAL A 4 -16.28 0.69 12.73
C VAL A 4 -16.29 -0.50 13.70
N ASP A 5 -17.10 -1.49 13.39
CA ASP A 5 -17.33 -2.68 14.21
C ASP A 5 -17.21 -3.98 13.41
N LYS A 6 -17.42 -5.10 14.07
CA LYS A 6 -17.32 -6.43 13.43
C LYS A 6 -18.34 -6.62 12.29
N GLN A 7 -19.49 -5.96 12.35
CA GLN A 7 -20.49 -6.06 11.28
C GLN A 7 -20.02 -5.34 10.03
N LEU A 8 -19.53 -4.09 10.18
CA LEU A 8 -18.97 -3.34 9.06
C LEU A 8 -17.80 -4.06 8.40
N ILE A 9 -16.90 -4.67 9.21
CA ILE A 9 -15.79 -5.45 8.68
C ILE A 9 -16.28 -6.64 7.84
N ARG A 10 -17.29 -7.38 8.32
CA ARG A 10 -17.90 -8.50 7.55
C ARG A 10 -18.51 -8.01 6.23
N ASP A 11 -19.29 -6.93 6.28
CA ASP A 11 -19.92 -6.36 5.09
C ASP A 11 -18.90 -5.94 4.02
N LEU A 12 -17.74 -5.45 4.46
CA LEU A 12 -16.62 -5.12 3.57
C LEU A 12 -15.97 -6.38 2.97
N TYR A 13 -15.78 -7.44 3.77
CA TYR A 13 -15.28 -8.72 3.27
C TYR A 13 -16.22 -9.34 2.22
N ASP A 14 -17.52 -9.35 2.49
CA ASP A 14 -18.54 -9.89 1.55
C ASP A 14 -18.50 -9.17 0.19
N LYS A 15 -18.26 -7.87 0.20
CA LYS A 15 -18.08 -7.07 -1.01
C LYS A 15 -16.73 -7.33 -1.68
N ALA A 16 -15.66 -7.44 -0.91
CA ALA A 16 -14.31 -7.65 -1.43
C ALA A 16 -14.17 -9.00 -2.14
N VAL A 17 -14.75 -10.07 -1.57
CA VAL A 17 -14.61 -11.43 -2.12
C VAL A 17 -15.25 -11.60 -3.49
N VAL A 18 -16.31 -10.85 -3.78
CA VAL A 18 -17.00 -10.87 -5.09
C VAL A 18 -16.49 -9.80 -6.06
N ASN A 19 -15.63 -8.89 -5.60
CA ASN A 19 -15.03 -7.87 -6.44
C ASN A 19 -13.93 -8.49 -7.31
N PRO A 20 -13.90 -8.23 -8.63
CA PRO A 20 -12.87 -8.77 -9.53
C PRO A 20 -11.44 -8.43 -9.12
N ARG A 21 -11.23 -7.32 -8.39
CA ARG A 21 -9.92 -6.92 -7.85
C ARG A 21 -9.63 -7.53 -6.48
N LEU A 22 -10.54 -8.32 -5.90
CA LEU A 22 -10.43 -8.91 -4.57
C LEU A 22 -10.18 -7.87 -3.47
N ARG A 23 -10.78 -6.68 -3.61
CA ARG A 23 -10.70 -5.59 -2.65
C ARG A 23 -11.90 -4.66 -2.71
N GLN A 24 -12.23 -4.06 -1.57
CA GLN A 24 -13.32 -3.10 -1.43
C GLN A 24 -12.91 -1.99 -0.48
N ASN A 25 -13.00 -0.75 -0.94
CA ASN A 25 -12.77 0.41 -0.09
C ASN A 25 -14.09 0.99 0.44
N MET A 26 -13.98 1.70 1.54
CA MET A 26 -15.00 2.58 2.08
C MET A 26 -14.36 3.93 2.42
N ASP A 27 -14.76 4.95 1.70
CA ASP A 27 -14.31 6.32 1.91
C ASP A 27 -14.94 6.91 3.17
N LEU A 28 -14.12 7.46 4.05
CA LEU A 28 -14.54 8.09 5.29
C LEU A 28 -14.36 9.62 5.27
N ARG A 29 -14.03 10.18 4.12
CA ARG A 29 -13.94 11.64 3.97
C ARG A 29 -15.31 12.30 4.09
N ASN A 30 -15.31 13.59 4.44
CA ASN A 30 -16.55 14.38 4.48
C ASN A 30 -17.10 14.65 3.07
N SER A 31 -16.19 14.80 2.11
CA SER A 31 -16.51 15.02 0.69
C SER A 31 -15.33 14.59 -0.20
N PRO A 32 -15.53 14.48 -1.52
CA PRO A 32 -14.43 14.25 -2.48
C PRO A 32 -13.37 15.36 -2.47
N ASP A 33 -13.69 16.54 -2.00
CA ASP A 33 -12.78 17.69 -1.93
C ASP A 33 -11.99 17.77 -0.62
N ASP A 34 -12.15 16.80 0.27
CA ASP A 34 -11.43 16.75 1.53
C ASP A 34 -9.92 16.49 1.28
N ASN A 35 -9.09 17.34 1.87
CA ASN A 35 -7.62 17.27 1.74
C ASN A 35 -6.97 16.17 2.59
N GLY A 36 -7.71 15.49 3.42
CA GLY A 36 -7.22 14.36 4.21
C GLY A 36 -7.87 13.06 3.73
N GLN A 37 -7.08 12.18 3.14
CA GLN A 37 -7.57 10.87 2.75
C GLN A 37 -7.73 9.98 4.00
N ARG A 38 -8.90 9.39 4.14
CA ARG A 38 -9.24 8.45 5.21
C ARG A 38 -10.13 7.36 4.64
N MET A 39 -9.68 6.12 4.63
CA MET A 39 -10.49 5.02 4.10
C MET A 39 -10.26 3.70 4.82
N LEU A 40 -11.26 2.86 4.80
CA LEU A 40 -11.13 1.44 5.08
C LEU A 40 -10.93 0.69 3.77
N ASN A 41 -10.01 -0.25 3.75
CA ASN A 41 -9.82 -1.18 2.64
C ASN A 41 -9.92 -2.62 3.13
N ALA A 42 -10.91 -3.34 2.63
CA ALA A 42 -10.94 -4.80 2.74
C ALA A 42 -10.15 -5.40 1.58
N LEU A 43 -9.20 -6.25 1.91
CA LEU A 43 -8.24 -6.87 1.00
C LEU A 43 -8.30 -8.38 1.16
N MET A 44 -8.50 -9.11 0.06
CA MET A 44 -8.51 -10.57 0.07
C MET A 44 -7.15 -11.11 -0.39
N PRO A 45 -6.73 -12.30 0.07
CA PRO A 45 -5.59 -12.99 -0.52
C PRO A 45 -5.74 -13.12 -2.03
N GLY A 46 -4.65 -12.83 -2.76
CA GLY A 46 -4.65 -12.77 -4.23
C GLY A 46 -4.97 -11.40 -4.83
N THR A 47 -5.38 -10.41 -4.03
CA THR A 47 -5.46 -9.03 -4.52
C THR A 47 -4.07 -8.53 -4.92
N VAL A 48 -4.00 -7.79 -6.01
CA VAL A 48 -2.77 -7.16 -6.48
C VAL A 48 -2.88 -5.66 -6.28
N VAL A 49 -2.09 -5.13 -5.36
CA VAL A 49 -1.87 -3.69 -5.21
C VAL A 49 -0.59 -3.35 -5.97
N PRO A 50 -0.63 -2.50 -7.02
CA PRO A 50 0.59 -2.11 -7.71
C PRO A 50 1.61 -1.51 -6.75
N ILE A 51 2.91 -1.70 -7.04
CA ILE A 51 3.95 -0.97 -6.31
C ILE A 51 3.79 0.50 -6.64
N HIS A 52 3.68 1.34 -5.62
CA HIS A 52 3.42 2.76 -5.75
C HIS A 52 4.11 3.56 -4.66
N ARG A 53 4.12 4.88 -4.80
CA ARG A 53 4.59 5.81 -3.77
C ARG A 53 3.73 7.06 -3.70
N HIS A 54 3.78 7.72 -2.56
CA HIS A 54 3.18 9.03 -2.29
C HIS A 54 4.30 10.05 -2.05
N PRO A 55 4.74 10.81 -3.08
CA PRO A 55 5.92 11.66 -2.94
C PRO A 55 5.79 12.76 -1.88
N MET A 56 4.57 13.21 -1.63
CA MET A 56 4.29 14.42 -0.85
C MET A 56 3.81 14.14 0.58
N SER A 57 3.45 12.91 0.91
CA SER A 57 2.87 12.60 2.22
C SER A 57 3.27 11.22 2.74
N ASN A 58 3.37 11.11 4.06
CA ASN A 58 3.41 9.81 4.70
C ASN A 58 2.04 9.14 4.60
N GLU A 59 2.03 7.82 4.54
CA GLU A 59 0.82 7.04 4.66
C GLU A 59 0.83 6.26 5.97
N THR A 60 -0.23 6.40 6.77
CA THR A 60 -0.42 5.61 7.98
C THR A 60 -1.37 4.46 7.68
N VAL A 61 -0.93 3.25 7.94
CA VAL A 61 -1.70 2.01 7.75
C VAL A 61 -1.89 1.32 9.09
N ILE A 62 -3.16 1.10 9.47
CA ILE A 62 -3.53 0.33 10.68
C ILE A 62 -4.31 -0.91 10.25
N CYS A 63 -3.83 -2.08 10.62
CA CYS A 63 -4.56 -3.33 10.42
C CYS A 63 -5.62 -3.50 11.51
N LEU A 64 -6.89 -3.47 11.13
CA LEU A 64 -8.01 -3.66 12.06
C LEU A 64 -8.37 -5.13 12.22
N SER A 65 -8.13 -5.94 11.18
CA SER A 65 -8.46 -7.36 11.15
C SER A 65 -7.63 -8.07 10.10
N GLY A 66 -7.27 -9.32 10.34
CA GLY A 66 -6.53 -10.16 9.38
C GLY A 66 -5.03 -10.10 9.54
N LYS A 67 -4.33 -10.41 8.47
CA LYS A 67 -2.86 -10.48 8.41
C LYS A 67 -2.35 -10.10 7.03
N LEU A 68 -1.45 -9.13 6.98
CA LEU A 68 -0.79 -8.70 5.75
C LEU A 68 0.64 -8.24 6.02
N VAL A 69 1.39 -8.06 4.95
CA VAL A 69 2.76 -7.57 4.99
C VAL A 69 2.84 -6.29 4.19
N GLU A 70 3.32 -5.21 4.79
CA GLU A 70 3.75 -4.02 4.08
C GLU A 70 5.15 -4.26 3.55
N VAL A 71 5.34 -4.12 2.22
CA VAL A 71 6.60 -4.38 1.55
C VAL A 71 7.16 -3.07 1.00
N ILE A 72 8.37 -2.73 1.41
CA ILE A 72 9.07 -1.51 1.02
C ILE A 72 10.15 -1.84 0.00
N TYR A 73 10.29 -0.97 -0.99
CA TYR A 73 11.28 -1.10 -2.05
C TYR A 73 12.17 0.14 -2.14
N GLU A 74 13.38 -0.07 -2.59
CA GLU A 74 14.33 0.96 -2.95
C GLU A 74 14.62 0.93 -4.45
N GLU A 75 14.82 2.10 -5.04
CA GLU A 75 15.28 2.20 -6.41
C GLU A 75 16.74 1.77 -6.50
N ASP A 76 17.04 0.88 -7.43
CA ASP A 76 18.38 0.42 -7.72
C ASP A 76 18.70 0.62 -9.20
N ASP A 77 19.92 1.02 -9.47
CA ASP A 77 20.40 1.26 -10.83
C ASP A 77 20.93 -0.04 -11.42
N ILE A 78 20.36 -0.47 -12.53
CA ILE A 78 20.79 -1.68 -13.23
C ILE A 78 22.25 -1.59 -13.66
N ALA A 79 22.77 -0.40 -13.97
CA ALA A 79 24.13 -0.20 -14.37
C ALA A 79 25.18 -0.67 -13.34
N LYS A 80 24.82 -0.74 -12.06
CA LYS A 80 25.72 -1.22 -11.00
C LYS A 80 26.08 -2.70 -11.10
N ASP A 81 25.29 -3.49 -11.82
CA ASP A 81 25.53 -4.94 -11.95
C ASP A 81 26.54 -5.29 -13.04
N PHE A 82 27.02 -4.29 -13.80
CA PHE A 82 27.93 -4.50 -14.90
C PHE A 82 29.38 -4.16 -14.54
N PRO A 83 30.37 -4.89 -15.08
CA PRO A 83 31.79 -4.67 -14.78
C PRO A 83 32.24 -3.26 -15.14
N MET A 84 33.09 -2.66 -14.30
CA MET A 84 33.80 -1.43 -14.65
C MET A 84 34.66 -1.65 -15.89
N GLY A 85 34.46 -0.82 -16.93
CA GLY A 85 35.22 -0.89 -18.18
C GLY A 85 34.40 -1.32 -19.40
N MET A 86 33.13 -1.62 -19.24
CA MET A 86 32.24 -1.69 -20.40
C MET A 86 32.04 -0.32 -21.03
N ASP A 87 31.90 -0.29 -22.36
CA ASP A 87 31.57 0.94 -23.06
C ASP A 87 30.19 1.43 -22.57
N ALA A 88 30.07 2.73 -22.29
CA ALA A 88 28.86 3.30 -21.71
C ALA A 88 27.59 3.06 -22.54
N GLN A 89 27.72 2.83 -23.85
CA GLN A 89 26.64 2.50 -24.78
C GLN A 89 26.16 1.04 -24.63
N ASP A 90 26.97 0.15 -24.04
CA ASP A 90 26.66 -1.27 -23.89
C ASP A 90 26.14 -1.60 -22.47
N VAL A 91 26.20 -0.64 -21.54
CA VAL A 91 25.66 -0.79 -20.20
C VAL A 91 24.16 -0.53 -20.24
N PRO A 92 23.31 -1.53 -19.91
CA PRO A 92 21.88 -1.30 -19.83
C PRO A 92 21.58 -0.19 -18.83
N SER A 93 20.85 0.82 -19.28
CA SER A 93 20.37 1.90 -18.43
C SER A 93 18.93 1.59 -17.99
N GLY A 94 18.62 1.84 -16.73
CA GLY A 94 17.26 1.67 -16.21
C GLY A 94 17.23 1.63 -14.70
N ARG A 95 16.03 1.81 -14.17
CA ARG A 95 15.75 1.67 -12.74
C ARG A 95 14.96 0.40 -12.52
N ARG A 96 15.29 -0.31 -11.48
CA ARG A 96 14.51 -1.43 -10.95
C ARG A 96 14.21 -1.18 -9.49
N LEU A 97 13.20 -1.86 -8.99
CA LEU A 97 12.91 -1.88 -7.56
C LEU A 97 13.49 -3.16 -6.94
N LYS A 98 14.17 -2.96 -5.82
CA LYS A 98 14.67 -4.02 -4.97
C LYS A 98 13.93 -3.95 -3.63
N GLU A 99 13.38 -5.07 -3.19
CA GLU A 99 12.79 -5.15 -1.86
C GLU A 99 13.85 -4.85 -0.80
N SER A 100 13.53 -3.91 0.11
CA SER A 100 14.43 -3.47 1.19
C SER A 100 13.93 -3.86 2.57
N ALA A 101 12.62 -3.94 2.78
CA ALA A 101 12.05 -4.29 4.07
C ALA A 101 10.64 -4.91 3.96
N ARG A 102 10.28 -5.67 4.99
CA ARG A 102 8.94 -6.23 5.18
C ARG A 102 8.46 -5.98 6.61
N TYR A 103 7.23 -5.52 6.74
CA TYR A 103 6.59 -5.29 8.04
C TYR A 103 5.30 -6.09 8.12
N MET A 104 5.29 -7.09 9.00
CA MET A 104 4.09 -7.89 9.28
C MET A 104 3.10 -7.06 10.09
N LEU A 105 1.89 -6.92 9.59
CA LEU A 105 0.75 -6.35 10.31
C LEU A 105 -0.20 -7.48 10.69
N ASP A 106 -0.26 -7.75 11.99
CA ASP A 106 -1.08 -8.82 12.59
C ASP A 106 -1.51 -8.38 13.99
N PRO A 107 -2.74 -7.89 14.15
CA PRO A 107 -3.26 -7.43 15.43
C PRO A 107 -3.22 -8.51 16.53
N SER A 108 -3.31 -9.80 16.15
CA SER A 108 -3.26 -10.91 17.11
C SER A 108 -1.89 -11.06 17.77
N LEU A 109 -0.84 -10.57 17.10
CA LEU A 109 0.53 -10.53 17.61
C LEU A 109 0.94 -9.16 18.18
N GLY A 110 0.01 -8.18 18.18
CA GLY A 110 0.30 -6.82 18.62
C GLY A 110 0.99 -5.92 17.59
N ASN A 111 1.07 -6.37 16.33
CA ASN A 111 1.64 -5.60 15.22
C ASN A 111 0.49 -4.88 14.49
N PHE A 112 0.10 -3.73 14.99
CA PHE A 112 -1.14 -3.07 14.58
C PHE A 112 -1.02 -2.25 13.30
N GLY A 113 0.15 -1.72 12.96
CA GLY A 113 0.28 -0.83 11.81
C GLY A 113 1.69 -0.30 11.61
N CYS A 114 1.82 0.54 10.60
CA CYS A 114 3.07 1.21 10.26
C CYS A 114 2.79 2.59 9.66
N VAL A 115 3.85 3.39 9.54
CA VAL A 115 3.85 4.64 8.78
C VAL A 115 4.84 4.48 7.63
N VAL A 116 4.34 4.51 6.40
CA VAL A 116 5.16 4.51 5.19
C VAL A 116 5.62 5.94 4.93
N PRO A 117 6.94 6.20 4.87
CA PRO A 117 7.43 7.55 4.63
C PRO A 117 7.09 8.08 3.24
N ALA A 118 6.95 9.39 3.12
CA ALA A 118 6.80 10.06 1.84
C ALA A 118 7.92 9.63 0.87
N GLY A 119 7.54 9.32 -0.37
CA GLY A 119 8.45 8.89 -1.42
C GLY A 119 8.88 7.43 -1.39
N ALA A 120 8.58 6.67 -0.34
CA ALA A 120 8.92 5.24 -0.28
C ALA A 120 8.04 4.42 -1.23
N TRP A 121 8.65 3.63 -2.12
CA TRP A 121 7.97 2.65 -2.94
C TRP A 121 7.49 1.50 -2.07
N HIS A 122 6.21 1.16 -2.18
CA HIS A 122 5.61 0.12 -1.35
C HIS A 122 4.43 -0.58 -2.01
N THR A 123 4.06 -1.70 -1.43
CA THR A 123 2.86 -2.47 -1.71
C THR A 123 2.48 -3.33 -0.52
N VAL A 124 1.31 -3.94 -0.56
CA VAL A 124 0.88 -4.91 0.45
C VAL A 124 0.78 -6.32 -0.12
N GLN A 125 1.20 -7.30 0.66
CA GLN A 125 0.96 -8.72 0.42
C GLN A 125 -0.04 -9.23 1.45
N VAL A 126 -1.22 -9.62 1.00
CA VAL A 126 -2.30 -10.08 1.87
C VAL A 126 -2.16 -11.58 2.13
N LEU A 127 -2.00 -11.97 3.40
CA LEU A 127 -1.85 -13.37 3.83
C LEU A 127 -3.17 -13.99 4.26
N GLU A 128 -4.02 -13.20 4.92
CA GLU A 128 -5.38 -13.56 5.32
C GLU A 128 -6.33 -12.42 4.95
N PRO A 129 -7.64 -12.66 4.79
CA PRO A 129 -8.58 -11.57 4.58
C PRO A 129 -8.36 -10.47 5.62
N SER A 130 -8.09 -9.26 5.16
CA SER A 130 -7.67 -8.15 6.01
C SER A 130 -8.50 -6.91 5.78
N VAL A 131 -8.74 -6.13 6.84
CA VAL A 131 -9.25 -4.76 6.74
C VAL A 131 -8.22 -3.84 7.35
N ILE A 132 -7.79 -2.87 6.56
CA ILE A 132 -6.88 -1.81 6.99
C ILE A 132 -7.59 -0.45 7.00
N PHE A 133 -7.12 0.43 7.86
CA PHE A 133 -7.45 1.85 7.86
C PHE A 133 -6.23 2.62 7.36
N GLU A 134 -6.40 3.32 6.26
CA GLU A 134 -5.37 4.13 5.61
C GLU A 134 -5.66 5.61 5.78
N VAL A 135 -4.63 6.36 6.14
CA VAL A 135 -4.67 7.82 6.30
C VAL A 135 -3.46 8.44 5.65
N LYS A 136 -3.68 9.45 4.84
CA LYS A 136 -2.62 10.31 4.30
C LYS A 136 -3.13 11.72 3.99
N ASP A 137 -2.23 12.67 3.96
CA ASP A 137 -2.52 14.02 3.51
C ASP A 137 -2.64 14.07 1.99
N GLY A 138 -3.40 15.05 1.52
CA GLY A 138 -3.66 15.25 0.11
C GLY A 138 -5.02 14.72 -0.34
N LYS A 139 -5.56 15.36 -1.36
CA LYS A 139 -6.83 14.99 -1.97
C LYS A 139 -6.64 13.70 -2.77
N TYR A 140 -7.58 12.76 -2.66
CA TYR A 140 -7.52 11.49 -3.39
C TYR A 140 -7.43 11.71 -4.91
N GLY A 141 -6.43 11.13 -5.54
CA GLY A 141 -6.18 11.25 -6.98
C GLY A 141 -5.45 12.53 -7.41
N GLU A 142 -5.19 13.46 -6.47
CA GLU A 142 -4.43 14.70 -6.71
C GLU A 142 -3.18 14.80 -5.81
N ASP A 143 -2.86 13.74 -5.08
CA ASP A 143 -1.76 13.67 -4.12
C ASP A 143 -0.40 13.34 -4.76
N GLY A 144 -0.33 13.32 -6.10
CA GLY A 144 0.89 13.01 -6.84
C GLY A 144 1.33 11.55 -6.75
N SER A 145 0.44 10.64 -6.36
CA SER A 145 0.75 9.20 -6.29
C SER A 145 1.29 8.69 -7.62
N GLU A 146 2.36 7.90 -7.56
CA GLU A 146 3.04 7.32 -8.71
C GLU A 146 2.99 5.80 -8.63
N ILE A 147 2.84 5.15 -9.78
CA ILE A 147 2.94 3.69 -9.95
C ILE A 147 4.26 3.40 -10.68
N PHE A 148 4.97 2.36 -10.24
CA PHE A 148 6.24 1.93 -10.84
C PHE A 148 6.01 1.06 -12.09
#